data_2b0ffada2222c6a6547a96e6f937fd07
#
_entry.id   2b0ffada2222c6a6547a96e6f937fd07
#
_cell.length_a   1.000
_cell.length_b   1.000
_cell.length_c   1.000
_cell.angle_alpha   90.00
_cell.angle_beta   90.00
_cell.angle_gamma   90.00
#
_symmetry.space_group_name_H-M   'P 1'
#
loop_
_entity.id
_entity.type
_entity.pdbx_description
1 polymer ?
#
loop_
_entity_poly.entity_id
_entity_poly.type
_entity_poly.pdbx_seq_one_letter_code
_entity_poly.pdbx_strand_id
1 'polypeptide(L)'
;MTTQKILAGAIGLLIAPFCFSQRVWTKCDSLYGPLPASVHVYRSTDTIGGKPSIAYYVEAGLKDRALDFTAEAHDTVRRTPAQYFRQLDSPLLVVNASFFDVKTGATINTVVKGGQMVAWNRHSIPGHGKDTLLYHHALGGAIGISKKRRADVAWLYSDSSLRWPIAFEQKPYYYKDSLSRVSRFYFVPELHHLPKREKRRGILDRWKMQTAVGGGPVLLQKGEIAITNNEEYRFPGKAINDRHPRTAMGYTRDGKLIVLAIEGRFPGVAEGADLVQEATILKDLGCYEALNLDGGGSSCLLVNGKETIKPSDKGGERRVPAVFVIREAGR
;
A
#
# COMPACT_ATOMS: atom_id res chain seq x y z
N MET A 1 22.32 68.08 32.00
CA MET A 1 21.25 67.17 31.61
C MET A 1 21.55 66.68 30.20
N THR A 2 22.18 65.52 30.10
CA THR A 2 22.61 64.94 28.82
C THR A 2 21.66 63.80 28.45
N THR A 3 20.93 63.99 27.37
CA THR A 3 19.93 63.01 26.85
C THR A 3 20.65 61.97 25.97
N GLN A 4 20.73 60.72 26.43
CA GLN A 4 21.19 59.58 25.63
C GLN A 4 20.05 59.10 24.72
N LYS A 5 20.31 59.10 23.41
CA LYS A 5 19.42 58.48 22.41
C LYS A 5 19.79 57.00 22.29
N ILE A 6 18.85 56.11 22.62
CA ILE A 6 18.95 54.65 22.41
C ILE A 6 18.55 54.40 20.95
N LEU A 7 19.48 53.85 20.18
CA LEU A 7 19.23 53.39 18.81
C LEU A 7 18.78 51.90 18.89
N ALA A 8 17.51 51.62 18.63
CA ALA A 8 16.97 50.26 18.53
C ALA A 8 17.22 49.73 17.12
N GLY A 9 18.20 48.84 16.98
CA GLY A 9 18.44 48.11 15.74
C GLY A 9 17.43 46.94 15.58
N ALA A 10 16.56 47.04 14.58
CA ALA A 10 15.70 45.94 14.19
C ALA A 10 16.52 44.92 13.38
N ILE A 11 16.73 43.73 13.96
CA ILE A 11 17.32 42.58 13.25
C ILE A 11 16.15 41.92 12.50
N GLY A 12 16.04 42.15 11.21
CA GLY A 12 15.12 41.43 10.33
C GLY A 12 15.58 40.00 10.10
N LEU A 13 14.86 39.03 10.65
CA LEU A 13 15.09 37.64 10.37
C LEU A 13 14.60 37.37 8.94
N LEU A 14 15.51 37.21 8.00
CA LEU A 14 15.24 36.72 6.65
C LEU A 14 14.89 35.21 6.73
N ILE A 15 13.62 34.89 6.84
CA ILE A 15 13.14 33.51 6.65
C ILE A 15 13.16 33.24 5.14
N ALA A 16 14.23 32.59 4.65
CA ALA A 16 14.29 32.09 3.31
C ALA A 16 13.15 31.01 3.16
N PRO A 17 12.26 31.15 2.17
CA PRO A 17 11.29 30.09 1.93
C PRO A 17 12.06 28.84 1.49
N PHE A 18 11.95 27.76 2.25
CA PHE A 18 12.38 26.45 1.80
C PHE A 18 11.48 26.07 0.62
N CYS A 19 11.92 26.35 -0.61
CA CYS A 19 11.33 25.80 -1.82
C CYS A 19 11.63 24.29 -1.82
N PHE A 20 10.72 23.47 -1.32
CA PHE A 20 10.72 22.06 -1.63
C PHE A 20 10.43 21.94 -3.13
N SER A 21 11.46 21.67 -3.91
CA SER A 21 11.27 21.37 -5.33
C SER A 21 10.33 20.18 -5.45
N GLN A 22 9.16 20.40 -6.01
CA GLN A 22 8.22 19.33 -6.29
C GLN A 22 8.88 18.35 -7.26
N ARG A 23 8.77 17.05 -6.99
CA ARG A 23 9.32 15.98 -7.86
C ARG A 23 8.77 16.11 -9.28
N VAL A 24 9.68 16.08 -10.24
CA VAL A 24 9.31 16.12 -11.67
C VAL A 24 8.95 14.72 -12.14
N TRP A 25 7.76 14.60 -12.72
CA TRP A 25 7.27 13.38 -13.33
C TRP A 25 7.14 13.56 -14.84
N THR A 26 7.84 12.73 -15.60
CA THR A 26 7.78 12.72 -17.06
C THR A 26 6.82 11.65 -17.54
N LYS A 27 5.84 12.04 -18.33
CA LYS A 27 4.90 11.11 -18.95
C LYS A 27 5.61 10.26 -20.00
N CYS A 28 5.48 8.95 -19.93
CA CYS A 28 6.19 8.00 -20.78
C CYS A 28 5.28 6.91 -21.38
N ASP A 29 4.02 7.22 -21.67
CA ASP A 29 3.02 6.32 -22.26
C ASP A 29 3.51 5.64 -23.53
N SER A 30 4.26 6.35 -24.39
CA SER A 30 4.78 5.83 -25.65
C SER A 30 5.72 4.64 -25.51
N LEU A 31 6.34 4.47 -24.34
CA LEU A 31 7.20 3.32 -24.05
C LEU A 31 6.38 2.04 -23.79
N TYR A 32 5.11 2.21 -23.36
CA TYR A 32 4.25 1.13 -22.88
C TYR A 32 2.97 0.95 -23.72
N GLY A 33 2.72 1.84 -24.68
CA GLY A 33 1.47 1.86 -25.45
C GLY A 33 1.25 0.68 -26.38
N PRO A 34 0.02 0.56 -26.96
CA PRO A 34 -1.07 1.51 -26.73
C PRO A 34 -1.70 1.39 -25.34
N LEU A 35 -2.15 2.52 -24.76
CA LEU A 35 -2.82 2.59 -23.47
C LEU A 35 -4.22 3.19 -23.64
N PRO A 36 -5.23 2.75 -22.86
CA PRO A 36 -6.51 3.43 -22.78
C PRO A 36 -6.35 4.90 -22.35
N ALA A 37 -7.24 5.79 -22.82
CA ALA A 37 -7.13 7.23 -22.60
C ALA A 37 -7.08 7.66 -21.13
N SER A 38 -7.60 6.84 -20.22
CA SER A 38 -7.59 7.07 -18.77
C SER A 38 -6.40 6.46 -18.04
N VAL A 39 -5.44 5.87 -18.78
CA VAL A 39 -4.26 5.20 -18.20
C VAL A 39 -3.00 5.90 -18.67
N HIS A 40 -2.19 6.33 -17.70
CA HIS A 40 -0.95 7.04 -17.97
C HIS A 40 0.19 6.50 -17.13
N VAL A 41 1.37 6.42 -17.71
CA VAL A 41 2.61 6.00 -17.04
C VAL A 41 3.54 7.20 -16.91
N TYR A 42 4.04 7.40 -15.71
CA TYR A 42 4.97 8.47 -15.40
C TYR A 42 6.25 7.93 -14.77
N ARG A 43 7.36 8.57 -15.08
CA ARG A 43 8.70 8.25 -14.56
C ARG A 43 9.32 9.49 -13.92
N SER A 44 10.05 9.26 -12.83
CA SER A 44 10.93 10.27 -12.22
C SER A 44 12.30 9.66 -11.92
N THR A 45 13.34 10.46 -12.11
CA THR A 45 14.73 10.16 -11.73
C THR A 45 15.27 11.17 -10.72
N ASP A 46 14.38 11.99 -10.14
CA ASP A 46 14.76 12.94 -9.09
C ASP A 46 15.19 12.19 -7.83
N THR A 47 16.09 12.78 -7.07
CA THR A 47 16.56 12.18 -5.82
C THR A 47 15.44 12.03 -4.80
N ILE A 48 15.49 10.97 -3.99
CA ILE A 48 14.66 10.80 -2.80
C ILE A 48 15.55 10.94 -1.57
N GLY A 49 15.29 11.95 -0.73
CA GLY A 49 16.13 12.22 0.44
C GLY A 49 17.61 12.41 0.10
N GLY A 50 17.92 13.11 -1.00
CA GLY A 50 19.27 13.35 -1.48
C GLY A 50 20.00 12.15 -2.10
N LYS A 51 19.32 11.02 -2.31
CA LYS A 51 19.89 9.81 -2.90
C LYS A 51 19.31 9.53 -4.29
N PRO A 52 20.12 8.99 -5.24
CA PRO A 52 19.63 8.62 -6.57
C PRO A 52 18.41 7.72 -6.51
N SER A 53 17.42 7.98 -7.34
CA SER A 53 16.22 7.20 -7.38
C SER A 53 15.66 7.06 -8.79
N ILE A 54 14.97 5.95 -9.03
CA ILE A 54 14.14 5.70 -10.20
C ILE A 54 12.78 5.29 -9.66
N ALA A 55 11.74 6.02 -10.02
CA ALA A 55 10.39 5.74 -9.60
C ALA A 55 9.43 5.85 -10.78
N TYR A 56 8.43 5.00 -10.78
CA TYR A 56 7.33 5.02 -11.75
C TYR A 56 5.99 5.03 -11.02
N TYR A 57 5.02 5.69 -11.57
CA TYR A 57 3.65 5.44 -11.20
C TYR A 57 2.76 5.30 -12.42
N VAL A 58 1.70 4.51 -12.26
CA VAL A 58 0.61 4.41 -13.21
C VAL A 58 -0.61 5.06 -12.59
N GLU A 59 -1.22 5.96 -13.36
CA GLU A 59 -2.52 6.55 -13.09
C GLU A 59 -3.57 5.81 -13.92
N ALA A 60 -4.68 5.39 -13.31
CA ALA A 60 -5.79 4.73 -14.00
C ALA A 60 -7.13 5.28 -13.51
N GLY A 61 -8.00 5.66 -14.44
CA GLY A 61 -9.33 6.19 -14.13
C GLY A 61 -10.25 5.14 -13.52
N LEU A 62 -10.61 5.26 -12.24
CA LEU A 62 -11.49 4.30 -11.56
C LEU A 62 -12.87 4.17 -12.22
N LYS A 63 -13.39 5.24 -12.80
CA LYS A 63 -14.72 5.25 -13.42
C LYS A 63 -14.73 4.82 -14.88
N ASP A 64 -13.55 4.62 -15.48
CA ASP A 64 -13.46 4.15 -16.86
C ASP A 64 -13.96 2.71 -16.98
N ARG A 65 -15.04 2.53 -17.71
CA ARG A 65 -15.67 1.21 -17.91
C ARG A 65 -14.90 0.32 -18.88
N ALA A 66 -13.98 0.88 -19.65
CA ALA A 66 -13.06 0.11 -20.48
C ALA A 66 -12.00 -0.63 -19.64
N LEU A 67 -11.85 -0.29 -18.35
CA LEU A 67 -10.93 -0.95 -17.44
C LEU A 67 -11.66 -1.94 -16.53
N ASP A 68 -11.05 -3.08 -16.27
CA ASP A 68 -11.43 -4.02 -15.22
C ASP A 68 -10.28 -4.15 -14.22
N PHE A 69 -10.62 -4.02 -12.93
CA PHE A 69 -9.69 -4.12 -11.82
C PHE A 69 -9.90 -5.45 -11.11
N THR A 70 -8.85 -6.26 -11.01
CA THR A 70 -8.92 -7.56 -10.36
C THR A 70 -7.67 -7.85 -9.55
N ALA A 71 -7.68 -8.93 -8.79
CA ALA A 71 -6.55 -9.44 -8.05
C ALA A 71 -6.45 -10.94 -8.22
N GLU A 72 -5.24 -11.47 -8.12
CA GLU A 72 -4.98 -12.90 -8.06
C GLU A 72 -4.26 -13.22 -6.75
N ALA A 73 -4.63 -14.34 -6.13
CA ALA A 73 -3.90 -14.90 -5.00
C ALA A 73 -3.94 -16.42 -5.04
N HIS A 74 -2.83 -17.04 -4.64
CA HIS A 74 -2.70 -18.49 -4.56
C HIS A 74 -2.01 -18.86 -3.24
N ASP A 75 -2.54 -19.85 -2.53
CA ASP A 75 -2.01 -20.24 -1.22
C ASP A 75 -0.69 -21.02 -1.30
N THR A 76 -0.46 -21.72 -2.40
CA THR A 76 0.70 -22.64 -2.51
C THR A 76 1.57 -22.40 -3.74
N VAL A 77 1.06 -21.68 -4.74
CA VAL A 77 1.75 -21.46 -6.01
C VAL A 77 2.14 -20.00 -6.16
N ARG A 78 3.45 -19.76 -6.15
CA ARG A 78 4.01 -18.43 -6.42
C ARG A 78 4.47 -18.33 -7.87
N ARG A 79 4.19 -17.20 -8.50
CA ARG A 79 4.57 -16.87 -9.87
C ARG A 79 5.27 -15.53 -9.93
N THR A 80 6.13 -15.32 -10.91
CA THR A 80 6.64 -13.98 -11.19
C THR A 80 5.53 -13.11 -11.80
N PRO A 81 5.56 -11.78 -11.65
CA PRO A 81 4.63 -10.89 -12.35
C PRO A 81 4.54 -11.15 -13.84
N ALA A 82 5.67 -11.44 -14.52
CA ALA A 82 5.65 -11.83 -15.94
C ALA A 82 4.95 -13.17 -16.20
N GLN A 83 5.00 -14.12 -15.28
CA GLN A 83 4.21 -15.36 -15.39
C GLN A 83 2.72 -15.09 -15.21
N TYR A 84 2.32 -14.22 -14.27
CA TYR A 84 0.93 -13.77 -14.14
C TYR A 84 0.46 -13.06 -15.40
N PHE A 85 1.28 -12.16 -15.96
CA PHE A 85 0.97 -11.47 -17.21
C PHE A 85 0.59 -12.45 -18.32
N ARG A 86 1.40 -13.48 -18.54
CA ARG A 86 1.11 -14.50 -19.58
C ARG A 86 -0.13 -15.34 -19.29
N GLN A 87 -0.37 -15.67 -18.02
CA GLN A 87 -1.50 -16.53 -17.65
C GLN A 87 -2.85 -15.82 -17.63
N LEU A 88 -2.84 -14.51 -17.44
CA LEU A 88 -4.04 -13.69 -17.36
C LEU A 88 -4.37 -13.01 -18.68
N ASP A 89 -3.90 -13.59 -19.77
CA ASP A 89 -4.15 -13.13 -21.15
C ASP A 89 -3.67 -11.71 -21.41
N SER A 90 -2.43 -11.46 -20.99
CA SER A 90 -1.71 -10.20 -21.27
C SER A 90 -2.46 -8.95 -20.80
N PRO A 91 -2.75 -8.82 -19.49
CA PRO A 91 -3.43 -7.66 -18.97
C PRO A 91 -2.60 -6.38 -19.13
N LEU A 92 -3.26 -5.24 -19.07
CA LEU A 92 -2.65 -3.93 -19.19
C LEU A 92 -1.59 -3.66 -18.10
N LEU A 93 -1.88 -4.06 -16.86
CA LEU A 93 -0.99 -3.86 -15.72
C LEU A 93 -0.98 -5.08 -14.80
N VAL A 94 0.22 -5.44 -14.33
CA VAL A 94 0.43 -6.40 -13.25
C VAL A 94 1.40 -5.79 -12.25
N VAL A 95 1.00 -5.75 -10.98
CA VAL A 95 1.85 -5.30 -9.88
C VAL A 95 1.82 -6.30 -8.74
N ASN A 96 2.96 -6.55 -8.09
CA ASN A 96 3.01 -7.34 -6.88
C ASN A 96 2.17 -6.70 -5.77
N ALA A 97 1.56 -7.51 -4.90
CA ALA A 97 0.61 -6.99 -3.92
C ALA A 97 0.96 -7.36 -2.47
N SER A 98 0.39 -8.42 -2.00
CA SER A 98 0.37 -8.77 -0.57
C SER A 98 1.67 -9.38 -0.07
N PHE A 99 1.98 -9.15 1.22
CA PHE A 99 3.03 -9.88 1.89
C PHE A 99 2.73 -11.38 1.98
N PHE A 100 3.76 -12.18 2.12
CA PHE A 100 3.62 -13.62 2.21
C PHE A 100 4.63 -14.24 3.19
N ASP A 101 4.29 -15.38 3.69
CA ASP A 101 5.19 -16.20 4.50
C ASP A 101 6.22 -16.88 3.58
N VAL A 102 7.50 -16.55 3.78
CA VAL A 102 8.58 -17.05 2.92
C VAL A 102 8.70 -18.58 2.99
N LYS A 103 8.40 -19.21 4.13
CA LYS A 103 8.50 -20.65 4.34
C LYS A 103 7.38 -21.41 3.63
N THR A 104 6.14 -20.97 3.81
CA THR A 104 4.97 -21.65 3.25
C THR A 104 4.60 -21.16 1.84
N GLY A 105 4.99 -19.93 1.49
CA GLY A 105 4.60 -19.27 0.25
C GLY A 105 3.20 -18.66 0.26
N ALA A 106 2.42 -18.87 1.32
CA ALA A 106 1.07 -18.38 1.43
C ALA A 106 1.03 -16.87 1.68
N THR A 107 0.09 -16.16 1.06
CA THR A 107 -0.18 -14.75 1.40
C THR A 107 -0.67 -14.63 2.84
N ILE A 108 -0.26 -13.55 3.51
CA ILE A 108 -0.65 -13.27 4.90
C ILE A 108 -1.60 -12.09 5.01
N ASN A 109 -2.11 -11.61 3.89
CA ASN A 109 -3.04 -10.48 3.82
C ASN A 109 -4.33 -10.86 3.11
N THR A 110 -5.38 -10.07 3.38
CA THR A 110 -6.67 -10.23 2.70
C THR A 110 -6.53 -9.92 1.20
N VAL A 111 -7.08 -10.81 0.36
CA VAL A 111 -7.27 -10.56 -1.07
C VAL A 111 -8.72 -10.84 -1.44
N VAL A 112 -9.34 -9.93 -2.20
CA VAL A 112 -10.70 -10.07 -2.72
C VAL A 112 -10.63 -10.07 -4.25
N LYS A 113 -11.21 -11.11 -4.86
CA LYS A 113 -11.34 -11.26 -6.32
C LYS A 113 -12.81 -11.47 -6.67
N GLY A 114 -13.35 -10.66 -7.56
CA GLY A 114 -14.75 -10.81 -8.01
C GLY A 114 -15.78 -10.72 -6.89
N GLY A 115 -15.46 -9.98 -5.80
CA GLY A 115 -16.32 -9.87 -4.63
C GLY A 115 -16.25 -11.05 -3.66
N GLN A 116 -15.27 -11.93 -3.81
CA GLN A 116 -15.04 -13.07 -2.91
C GLN A 116 -13.66 -12.96 -2.27
N MET A 117 -13.55 -13.20 -0.97
CA MET A 117 -12.25 -13.34 -0.31
C MET A 117 -11.58 -14.63 -0.78
N VAL A 118 -10.37 -14.51 -1.33
CA VAL A 118 -9.54 -15.62 -1.77
C VAL A 118 -8.30 -15.80 -0.89
N ALA A 119 -8.04 -14.85 0.01
CA ALA A 119 -7.03 -14.93 1.06
C ALA A 119 -7.42 -14.04 2.25
N TRP A 120 -6.85 -14.33 3.43
CA TRP A 120 -7.21 -13.72 4.71
C TRP A 120 -5.98 -13.15 5.43
N ASN A 121 -6.19 -12.15 6.28
CA ASN A 121 -5.15 -11.61 7.13
C ASN A 121 -4.69 -12.64 8.18
N ARG A 122 -3.39 -12.72 8.39
CA ARG A 122 -2.83 -13.36 9.58
C ARG A 122 -2.93 -12.38 10.74
N HIS A 123 -3.90 -12.60 11.63
CA HIS A 123 -4.15 -11.71 12.76
C HIS A 123 -3.32 -12.03 14.00
N SER A 124 -2.82 -13.25 14.16
CA SER A 124 -2.03 -13.68 15.31
C SER A 124 -0.62 -14.02 14.86
N ILE A 125 0.33 -13.22 15.30
CA ILE A 125 1.75 -13.31 14.92
C ILE A 125 2.53 -13.75 16.16
N PRO A 126 3.30 -14.87 16.12
CA PRO A 126 4.13 -15.28 17.24
C PRO A 126 5.12 -14.19 17.66
N GLY A 127 5.24 -13.96 18.94
CA GLY A 127 6.21 -13.02 19.50
C GLY A 127 7.64 -13.57 19.43
N HIS A 128 8.61 -12.69 19.65
CA HIS A 128 10.04 -13.01 19.64
C HIS A 128 10.75 -12.39 20.85
N GLY A 129 11.92 -12.89 21.18
CA GLY A 129 12.72 -12.40 22.29
C GLY A 129 11.96 -12.53 23.62
N LYS A 130 11.75 -11.44 24.36
CA LYS A 130 11.01 -11.43 25.63
C LYS A 130 9.54 -11.82 25.51
N ASP A 131 8.98 -11.77 24.30
CA ASP A 131 7.58 -12.09 24.02
C ASP A 131 7.41 -13.49 23.39
N THR A 132 8.40 -14.37 23.46
CA THR A 132 8.41 -15.69 22.81
C THR A 132 7.20 -16.58 23.14
N LEU A 133 6.61 -16.41 24.34
CA LEU A 133 5.43 -17.16 24.80
C LEU A 133 4.10 -16.43 24.50
N LEU A 134 4.15 -15.32 23.80
CA LEU A 134 3.00 -14.48 23.51
C LEU A 134 2.75 -14.40 21.99
N TYR A 135 1.54 -13.96 21.64
CA TYR A 135 1.17 -13.60 20.28
C TYR A 135 0.81 -12.12 20.23
N HIS A 136 1.13 -11.51 19.10
CA HIS A 136 0.70 -10.15 18.76
C HIS A 136 -0.50 -10.25 17.82
N HIS A 137 -1.60 -9.59 18.17
CA HIS A 137 -2.85 -9.59 17.41
C HIS A 137 -3.07 -8.22 16.79
N ALA A 138 -3.07 -8.16 15.46
CA ALA A 138 -3.18 -6.91 14.72
C ALA A 138 -4.20 -7.01 13.58
N LEU A 139 -4.82 -5.89 13.21
CA LEU A 139 -5.55 -5.75 11.96
C LEU A 139 -4.56 -5.56 10.81
N GLY A 140 -4.95 -5.91 9.60
CA GLY A 140 -4.14 -5.68 8.40
C GLY A 140 -4.77 -4.61 7.52
N GLY A 141 -3.95 -3.68 7.01
CA GLY A 141 -4.36 -2.71 6.01
C GLY A 141 -4.68 -3.37 4.66
N ALA A 142 -5.66 -2.83 3.93
CA ALA A 142 -5.96 -3.21 2.56
C ALA A 142 -6.50 -2.03 1.76
N ILE A 143 -6.27 -2.05 0.45
CA ILE A 143 -6.91 -1.15 -0.52
C ILE A 143 -7.87 -1.96 -1.39
N GLY A 144 -9.09 -1.45 -1.58
CA GLY A 144 -10.12 -2.12 -2.36
C GLY A 144 -10.88 -1.20 -3.28
N ILE A 145 -11.46 -1.79 -4.32
CA ILE A 145 -12.32 -1.11 -5.29
C ILE A 145 -13.68 -1.78 -5.27
N SER A 146 -14.72 -1.03 -4.95
CA SER A 146 -16.10 -1.52 -4.88
C SER A 146 -16.71 -1.74 -6.28
N LYS A 147 -17.83 -2.46 -6.35
CA LYS A 147 -18.63 -2.62 -7.58
C LYS A 147 -19.06 -1.25 -8.19
N LYS A 148 -19.18 -0.21 -7.36
CA LYS A 148 -19.48 1.16 -7.79
C LYS A 148 -18.25 1.96 -8.23
N ARG A 149 -17.10 1.28 -8.37
CA ARG A 149 -15.84 1.92 -8.77
C ARG A 149 -15.38 3.04 -7.82
N ARG A 150 -15.58 2.83 -6.52
CA ARG A 150 -15.03 3.67 -5.45
C ARG A 150 -13.93 2.90 -4.77
N ALA A 151 -12.78 3.51 -4.65
CA ALA A 151 -11.68 2.97 -3.87
C ALA A 151 -11.78 3.36 -2.40
N ASP A 152 -11.18 2.58 -1.53
CA ASP A 152 -11.16 2.76 -0.08
C ASP A 152 -9.95 2.02 0.52
N VAL A 153 -9.33 2.60 1.55
CA VAL A 153 -8.26 1.97 2.33
C VAL A 153 -8.75 1.80 3.76
N ALA A 154 -8.74 0.56 4.25
CA ALA A 154 -9.26 0.22 5.57
C ALA A 154 -8.36 -0.77 6.30
N TRP A 155 -8.47 -0.80 7.63
CA TRP A 155 -7.93 -1.86 8.46
C TRP A 155 -8.98 -2.95 8.60
N LEU A 156 -8.59 -4.19 8.32
CA LEU A 156 -9.53 -5.29 8.15
C LEU A 156 -9.31 -6.40 9.17
N TYR A 157 -10.41 -6.92 9.70
CA TYR A 157 -10.47 -8.27 10.20
C TYR A 157 -11.06 -9.18 9.10
N SER A 158 -10.44 -10.32 8.86
CA SER A 158 -10.90 -11.30 7.88
C SER A 158 -10.54 -12.71 8.32
N ASP A 159 -11.43 -13.65 8.07
CA ASP A 159 -11.21 -15.08 8.23
C ASP A 159 -12.09 -15.88 7.26
N SER A 160 -11.88 -17.19 7.17
CA SER A 160 -12.60 -18.09 6.26
C SER A 160 -14.09 -18.24 6.59
N SER A 161 -14.54 -17.87 7.79
CA SER A 161 -15.96 -17.94 8.21
C SER A 161 -16.77 -16.75 7.72
N LEU A 162 -16.10 -15.68 7.25
CA LEU A 162 -16.74 -14.46 6.80
C LEU A 162 -16.88 -14.44 5.28
N ARG A 163 -18.05 -14.04 4.81
CA ARG A 163 -18.23 -13.75 3.37
C ARG A 163 -17.51 -12.47 2.93
N TRP A 164 -17.42 -11.48 3.82
CA TRP A 164 -16.81 -10.16 3.58
C TRP A 164 -15.89 -9.82 4.73
N PRO A 165 -14.75 -9.18 4.47
CA PRO A 165 -13.95 -8.61 5.54
C PRO A 165 -14.76 -7.58 6.33
N ILE A 166 -14.36 -7.33 7.54
CA ILE A 166 -14.91 -6.29 8.39
C ILE A 166 -13.91 -5.14 8.43
N ALA A 167 -14.35 -3.95 8.01
CA ALA A 167 -13.57 -2.73 8.08
C ALA A 167 -13.72 -2.05 9.44
N PHE A 168 -12.64 -1.44 9.87
CA PHE A 168 -12.56 -0.61 11.05
C PHE A 168 -12.22 0.82 10.62
N GLU A 169 -13.03 1.77 11.08
CA GLU A 169 -12.92 3.19 10.76
C GLU A 169 -11.88 3.93 11.61
N GLN A 170 -11.57 3.38 12.77
CA GLN A 170 -10.62 3.98 13.70
C GLN A 170 -9.23 3.38 13.49
N LYS A 171 -8.19 4.20 13.75
CA LYS A 171 -6.81 3.77 13.79
C LYS A 171 -6.69 2.51 14.65
N PRO A 172 -6.10 1.42 14.13
CA PRO A 172 -6.03 0.16 14.85
C PRO A 172 -5.04 0.24 16.01
N TYR A 173 -5.10 -0.76 16.85
CA TYR A 173 -4.11 -1.05 17.85
C TYR A 173 -3.89 -2.57 17.88
N TYR A 174 -2.74 -3.00 18.33
CA TYR A 174 -2.50 -4.44 18.50
C TYR A 174 -2.53 -4.82 19.96
N TYR A 175 -2.93 -6.07 20.20
CA TYR A 175 -2.92 -6.69 21.53
C TYR A 175 -1.84 -7.74 21.61
N LYS A 176 -1.53 -8.12 22.84
CA LYS A 176 -0.53 -9.13 23.13
C LYS A 176 -1.02 -10.02 24.26
N ASP A 177 -1.14 -11.32 23.99
CA ASP A 177 -1.48 -12.33 24.99
C ASP A 177 -0.98 -13.74 24.56
N SER A 178 -1.33 -14.78 25.31
CA SER A 178 -0.95 -16.16 25.07
C SER A 178 -1.86 -16.91 24.08
N LEU A 179 -2.90 -16.28 23.54
CA LEU A 179 -3.81 -16.91 22.57
C LEU A 179 -3.16 -17.07 21.22
N SER A 180 -3.23 -18.25 20.62
CA SER A 180 -2.72 -18.49 19.26
C SER A 180 -3.69 -18.03 18.17
N ARG A 181 -4.94 -17.78 18.51
CA ARG A 181 -5.99 -17.27 17.63
C ARG A 181 -6.87 -16.27 18.35
N VAL A 182 -7.32 -15.27 17.61
CA VAL A 182 -8.19 -14.22 18.14
C VAL A 182 -9.42 -14.03 17.28
N SER A 183 -10.57 -13.79 17.88
CA SER A 183 -11.80 -13.46 17.16
C SER A 183 -11.88 -11.97 16.83
N ARG A 184 -12.74 -11.62 15.86
CA ARG A 184 -13.04 -10.23 15.51
C ARG A 184 -13.44 -9.35 16.69
N PHE A 185 -14.10 -9.91 17.69
CA PHE A 185 -14.54 -9.17 18.88
C PHE A 185 -13.39 -8.74 19.78
N TYR A 186 -12.21 -9.32 19.63
CA TYR A 186 -11.03 -8.93 20.37
C TYR A 186 -10.58 -7.51 20.04
N PHE A 187 -10.77 -7.07 18.80
CA PHE A 187 -10.41 -5.73 18.36
C PHE A 187 -11.45 -4.66 18.67
N VAL A 188 -12.61 -5.06 19.20
CA VAL A 188 -13.71 -4.15 19.56
C VAL A 188 -14.26 -4.58 20.93
N PRO A 189 -13.51 -4.33 22.04
CA PRO A 189 -13.89 -4.76 23.38
C PRO A 189 -15.30 -4.31 23.80
N GLU A 190 -15.72 -3.13 23.38
CA GLU A 190 -17.02 -2.55 23.68
C GLU A 190 -18.18 -3.40 23.14
N LEU A 191 -17.94 -4.20 22.10
CA LEU A 191 -18.98 -5.08 21.54
C LEU A 191 -19.32 -6.28 22.41
N HIS A 192 -18.48 -6.63 23.37
CA HIS A 192 -18.77 -7.74 24.29
C HIS A 192 -20.01 -7.47 25.15
N HIS A 193 -20.28 -6.20 25.45
CA HIS A 193 -21.36 -5.77 26.33
C HIS A 193 -22.63 -5.31 25.59
N LEU A 194 -22.57 -5.17 24.25
CA LEU A 194 -23.73 -4.70 23.48
C LEU A 194 -24.75 -5.81 23.23
N PRO A 195 -26.07 -5.53 23.36
CA PRO A 195 -27.13 -6.42 22.94
C PRO A 195 -26.98 -6.82 21.45
N LYS A 196 -27.35 -8.07 21.11
CA LYS A 196 -27.22 -8.58 19.72
C LYS A 196 -27.82 -7.66 18.65
N ARG A 197 -28.83 -6.84 19.01
CA ARG A 197 -29.52 -5.93 18.10
C ARG A 197 -28.71 -4.65 17.82
N GLU A 198 -27.92 -4.18 18.79
CA GLU A 198 -27.04 -3.00 18.68
C GLU A 198 -25.69 -3.33 18.04
N LYS A 199 -25.22 -4.58 18.16
CA LYS A 199 -24.03 -5.09 17.45
C LYS A 199 -24.12 -4.98 15.91
N ARG A 200 -25.32 -4.68 15.37
CA ARG A 200 -25.58 -4.56 13.92
C ARG A 200 -25.55 -3.12 13.41
N ARG A 201 -25.45 -2.10 14.26
CA ARG A 201 -25.50 -0.70 13.83
C ARG A 201 -24.13 -0.03 13.97
N GLY A 202 -23.41 0.09 12.85
CA GLY A 202 -22.46 1.18 12.65
C GLY A 202 -21.03 1.04 13.18
N ILE A 203 -20.67 -0.02 13.94
CA ILE A 203 -19.30 -0.17 14.46
C ILE A 203 -18.46 -1.13 13.62
N LEU A 204 -19.11 -2.05 12.90
CA LEU A 204 -18.44 -3.05 12.09
C LEU A 204 -19.10 -3.09 10.71
N ASP A 205 -18.52 -2.40 9.76
CA ASP A 205 -19.03 -2.42 8.40
C ASP A 205 -18.45 -3.58 7.58
N ARG A 206 -19.34 -4.28 6.88
CA ARG A 206 -18.94 -5.26 5.90
C ARG A 206 -18.28 -4.55 4.73
N TRP A 207 -17.00 -4.77 4.55
CA TRP A 207 -16.23 -4.14 3.49
C TRP A 207 -16.48 -4.84 2.14
N LYS A 208 -17.48 -4.39 1.41
CA LYS A 208 -17.98 -5.02 0.19
C LYS A 208 -17.21 -4.53 -1.04
N MET A 209 -15.99 -4.99 -1.22
CA MET A 209 -15.17 -4.67 -2.38
C MET A 209 -15.32 -5.72 -3.48
N GLN A 210 -15.25 -5.29 -4.74
CA GLN A 210 -15.21 -6.16 -5.91
C GLN A 210 -13.83 -6.77 -6.07
N THR A 211 -12.80 -5.95 -5.86
CA THR A 211 -11.41 -6.37 -5.80
C THR A 211 -10.69 -5.66 -4.67
N ALA A 212 -9.75 -6.33 -4.03
CA ALA A 212 -8.90 -5.74 -3.01
C ALA A 212 -7.60 -6.51 -2.85
N VAL A 213 -6.57 -5.80 -2.42
CA VAL A 213 -5.29 -6.38 -2.01
C VAL A 213 -4.89 -5.82 -0.65
N GLY A 214 -4.48 -6.70 0.24
CA GLY A 214 -3.94 -6.33 1.54
C GLY A 214 -2.45 -6.07 1.47
N GLY A 215 -1.98 -5.26 2.39
CA GLY A 215 -0.59 -4.85 2.54
C GLY A 215 -0.35 -4.31 3.94
N GLY A 216 0.33 -3.19 4.02
CA GLY A 216 0.58 -2.42 5.25
C GLY A 216 2.03 -1.95 5.39
N PRO A 217 2.24 -0.91 6.18
CA PRO A 217 1.21 -0.13 6.85
C PRO A 217 0.37 0.73 5.89
N VAL A 218 -0.78 1.20 6.36
CA VAL A 218 -1.46 2.33 5.75
C VAL A 218 -0.52 3.53 5.83
N LEU A 219 -0.39 4.27 4.72
CA LEU A 219 0.51 5.40 4.58
C LEU A 219 -0.20 6.74 4.67
N LEU A 220 -1.36 6.84 4.04
CA LEU A 220 -2.19 8.05 4.00
C LEU A 220 -3.62 7.74 4.41
N GLN A 221 -4.19 8.62 5.20
CA GLN A 221 -5.61 8.65 5.53
C GLN A 221 -6.14 10.09 5.37
N LYS A 222 -7.22 10.23 4.61
CA LYS A 222 -7.91 11.52 4.40
C LYS A 222 -7.01 12.66 3.90
N GLY A 223 -5.99 12.31 3.11
CA GLY A 223 -5.02 13.24 2.53
C GLY A 223 -3.83 13.57 3.43
N GLU A 224 -3.76 12.99 4.63
CA GLU A 224 -2.66 13.22 5.57
C GLU A 224 -1.79 11.96 5.73
N ILE A 225 -0.49 12.18 5.98
CA ILE A 225 0.44 11.09 6.28
C ILE A 225 0.07 10.51 7.65
N ALA A 226 -0.28 9.23 7.67
CA ALA A 226 -0.75 8.49 8.85
C ALA A 226 -0.19 7.06 8.84
N ILE A 227 1.14 6.94 8.93
CA ILE A 227 1.81 5.63 8.85
C ILE A 227 1.49 4.81 10.11
N THR A 228 0.67 3.77 9.96
CA THR A 228 0.19 2.91 11.06
C THR A 228 1.06 1.67 11.28
N ASN A 229 2.39 1.83 11.15
CA ASN A 229 3.33 0.72 11.24
C ASN A 229 3.25 -0.05 12.57
N ASN A 230 3.25 0.68 13.67
CA ASN A 230 3.25 0.06 15.01
C ASN A 230 1.90 -0.57 15.31
N GLU A 231 0.82 0.08 14.92
CA GLU A 231 -0.56 -0.34 15.16
C GLU A 231 -0.93 -1.59 14.36
N GLU A 232 -0.35 -1.74 13.16
CA GLU A 232 -0.51 -2.92 12.33
C GLU A 232 0.54 -4.02 12.61
N TYR A 233 1.47 -3.74 13.53
CA TYR A 233 2.58 -4.64 13.87
C TYR A 233 3.36 -5.12 12.61
N ARG A 234 3.82 -4.17 11.75
CA ARG A 234 4.46 -4.50 10.47
C ARG A 234 5.97 -4.58 10.56
N PHE A 235 6.67 -3.46 10.53
CA PHE A 235 8.12 -3.43 10.50
C PHE A 235 8.67 -3.13 11.89
N PRO A 236 9.56 -3.99 12.44
CA PRO A 236 10.05 -3.81 13.80
C PRO A 236 11.08 -2.68 13.90
N GLY A 237 11.10 -2.01 15.05
CA GLY A 237 12.12 -1.04 15.41
C GLY A 237 12.23 0.12 14.43
N LYS A 238 13.43 0.35 13.90
CA LYS A 238 13.74 1.44 12.96
C LYS A 238 13.57 1.05 11.47
N ALA A 239 13.08 -0.15 11.17
CA ALA A 239 12.99 -0.65 9.79
C ALA A 239 12.06 0.18 8.88
N ILE A 240 11.21 1.03 9.46
CA ILE A 240 10.43 2.03 8.70
C ILE A 240 11.33 3.06 7.99
N ASN A 241 12.54 3.29 8.51
CA ASN A 241 13.51 4.25 7.96
C ASN A 241 14.49 3.58 6.98
N ASP A 242 14.38 2.27 6.77
CA ASP A 242 15.26 1.55 5.87
C ASP A 242 14.83 1.79 4.42
N ARG A 243 15.82 2.09 3.57
CA ARG A 243 15.59 2.31 2.14
C ARG A 243 15.53 0.96 1.41
N HIS A 244 14.40 0.74 0.76
CA HIS A 244 14.15 -0.47 -0.03
C HIS A 244 13.44 -0.12 -1.34
N PRO A 245 13.44 -1.02 -2.34
CA PRO A 245 12.42 -0.98 -3.38
C PRO A 245 11.04 -0.98 -2.73
N ARG A 246 10.13 -0.17 -3.25
CA ARG A 246 8.79 -0.01 -2.70
C ARG A 246 7.72 -0.22 -3.75
N THR A 247 6.60 -0.72 -3.31
CA THR A 247 5.37 -0.81 -4.10
C THR A 247 4.23 -0.30 -3.23
N ALA A 248 3.44 0.63 -3.75
CA ALA A 248 2.28 1.15 -3.05
C ALA A 248 1.10 1.37 -3.99
N MET A 249 -0.08 1.41 -3.43
CA MET A 249 -1.29 1.82 -4.12
C MET A 249 -2.03 2.88 -3.31
N GLY A 250 -2.61 3.85 -4.02
CA GLY A 250 -3.46 4.87 -3.44
C GLY A 250 -4.52 5.32 -4.41
N TYR A 251 -5.41 6.19 -3.97
CA TYR A 251 -6.40 6.78 -4.84
C TYR A 251 -6.62 8.26 -4.51
N THR A 252 -7.02 9.02 -5.52
CA THR A 252 -7.29 10.46 -5.41
C THR A 252 -8.78 10.72 -5.28
N ARG A 253 -9.16 11.91 -4.78
CA ARG A 253 -10.58 12.30 -4.64
C ARG A 253 -11.30 12.44 -5.98
N ASP A 254 -10.60 12.79 -7.04
CA ASP A 254 -11.12 12.90 -8.41
C ASP A 254 -11.29 11.55 -9.12
N GLY A 255 -10.95 10.44 -8.44
CA GLY A 255 -11.25 9.08 -8.87
C GLY A 255 -10.18 8.44 -9.74
N LYS A 256 -8.93 8.72 -9.46
CA LYS A 256 -7.77 8.04 -10.06
C LYS A 256 -7.21 7.02 -9.08
N LEU A 257 -6.87 5.86 -9.58
CA LEU A 257 -6.02 4.89 -8.90
C LEU A 257 -4.57 5.22 -9.22
N ILE A 258 -3.72 5.27 -8.21
CA ILE A 258 -2.28 5.46 -8.33
C ILE A 258 -1.59 4.17 -7.91
N VAL A 259 -0.75 3.60 -8.78
CA VAL A 259 0.09 2.44 -8.51
C VAL A 259 1.54 2.89 -8.62
N LEU A 260 2.25 2.95 -7.49
CA LEU A 260 3.62 3.45 -7.38
C LEU A 260 4.60 2.27 -7.26
N ALA A 261 5.70 2.33 -8.00
CA ALA A 261 6.86 1.45 -7.83
C ALA A 261 8.14 2.27 -7.78
N ILE A 262 8.96 2.03 -6.75
CA ILE A 262 10.25 2.69 -6.54
C ILE A 262 11.35 1.63 -6.63
N GLU A 263 12.27 1.81 -7.56
CA GLU A 263 13.45 0.95 -7.71
C GLU A 263 14.41 1.16 -6.53
N GLY A 264 15.14 0.11 -6.13
CA GLY A 264 16.08 0.25 -5.02
C GLY A 264 17.08 -0.89 -4.93
N ARG A 265 18.00 -0.79 -3.96
CA ARG A 265 19.13 -1.72 -3.74
C ARG A 265 20.18 -1.67 -4.86
N PHE A 266 20.24 -0.59 -5.62
CA PHE A 266 21.29 -0.31 -6.60
C PHE A 266 22.06 0.94 -6.15
N PRO A 267 23.14 0.80 -5.38
CA PRO A 267 23.91 1.93 -4.84
C PRO A 267 24.39 2.86 -5.94
N GLY A 268 24.21 4.18 -5.74
CA GLY A 268 24.59 5.20 -6.72
C GLY A 268 23.70 5.32 -7.96
N VAL A 269 22.69 4.44 -8.12
CA VAL A 269 21.76 4.43 -9.28
C VAL A 269 20.32 4.59 -8.82
N ALA A 270 19.85 3.69 -7.95
CA ALA A 270 18.51 3.72 -7.39
C ALA A 270 18.55 3.08 -5.99
N GLU A 271 18.51 3.92 -4.95
CA GLU A 271 18.73 3.43 -3.58
C GLU A 271 17.42 3.06 -2.84
N GLY A 272 16.27 3.28 -3.47
CA GLY A 272 14.97 3.02 -2.88
C GLY A 272 14.46 4.18 -2.01
N ALA A 273 13.43 3.91 -1.22
CA ALA A 273 12.82 4.86 -0.30
C ALA A 273 12.50 4.21 1.04
N ASP A 274 12.46 5.02 2.10
CA ASP A 274 11.82 4.64 3.35
C ASP A 274 10.31 4.88 3.29
N LEU A 275 9.57 4.47 4.33
CA LEU A 275 8.11 4.57 4.33
C LEU A 275 7.59 6.01 4.40
N VAL A 276 8.34 6.92 5.03
CA VAL A 276 7.95 8.34 5.11
C VAL A 276 8.10 9.00 3.74
N GLN A 277 9.19 8.68 3.04
CA GLN A 277 9.44 9.17 1.68
C GLN A 277 8.40 8.63 0.69
N GLU A 278 8.03 7.35 0.80
CA GLU A 278 6.97 6.74 0.00
C GLU A 278 5.62 7.41 0.24
N ALA A 279 5.25 7.63 1.51
CA ALA A 279 4.02 8.33 1.89
C ALA A 279 4.00 9.78 1.37
N THR A 280 5.13 10.49 1.45
CA THR A 280 5.27 11.85 0.93
C THR A 280 5.04 11.89 -0.57
N ILE A 281 5.64 10.98 -1.33
CA ILE A 281 5.44 10.88 -2.79
C ILE A 281 3.97 10.68 -3.12
N LEU A 282 3.29 9.77 -2.42
CA LEU A 282 1.86 9.51 -2.66
C LEU A 282 0.97 10.71 -2.29
N LYS A 283 1.33 11.44 -1.22
CA LYS A 283 0.65 12.70 -0.86
C LYS A 283 0.85 13.77 -1.94
N ASP A 284 2.05 13.93 -2.46
CA ASP A 284 2.38 14.88 -3.53
C ASP A 284 1.68 14.53 -4.86
N LEU A 285 1.42 13.24 -5.11
CA LEU A 285 0.58 12.76 -6.21
C LEU A 285 -0.93 12.95 -6.00
N GLY A 286 -1.33 13.56 -4.87
CA GLY A 286 -2.72 13.87 -4.57
C GLY A 286 -3.54 12.70 -4.02
N CYS A 287 -2.90 11.63 -3.56
CA CYS A 287 -3.62 10.51 -2.96
C CYS A 287 -4.37 10.94 -1.71
N TYR A 288 -5.64 10.55 -1.65
CA TYR A 288 -6.49 10.75 -0.48
C TYR A 288 -6.24 9.69 0.58
N GLU A 289 -6.10 8.45 0.15
CA GLU A 289 -5.66 7.33 0.98
C GLU A 289 -4.65 6.48 0.21
N ALA A 290 -3.73 5.85 0.93
CA ALA A 290 -2.71 5.01 0.34
C ALA A 290 -2.21 3.93 1.29
N LEU A 291 -1.77 2.81 0.70
CA LEU A 291 -1.30 1.61 1.36
C LEU A 291 0.05 1.18 0.78
N ASN A 292 1.02 0.90 1.65
CA ASN A 292 2.24 0.18 1.26
C ASN A 292 1.91 -1.29 0.98
N LEU A 293 2.47 -1.84 -0.08
CA LEU A 293 2.38 -3.25 -0.45
C LEU A 293 3.70 -3.97 -0.15
N ASP A 294 3.81 -5.25 -0.54
CA ASP A 294 5.07 -5.98 -0.40
C ASP A 294 6.15 -5.32 -1.25
N GLY A 295 7.29 -5.07 -0.62
CA GLY A 295 8.39 -4.33 -1.18
C GLY A 295 9.65 -5.19 -1.38
N GLY A 296 10.81 -4.51 -1.43
CA GLY A 296 12.09 -5.17 -1.56
C GLY A 296 12.21 -5.96 -2.86
N GLY A 297 12.62 -7.23 -2.79
CA GLY A 297 12.76 -8.10 -3.96
C GLY A 297 11.44 -8.43 -4.67
N SER A 298 10.30 -8.22 -4.01
CA SER A 298 8.97 -8.43 -4.60
C SER A 298 8.52 -7.28 -5.48
N SER A 299 9.09 -6.06 -5.30
CA SER A 299 8.69 -4.88 -6.07
C SER A 299 8.83 -5.10 -7.56
N CYS A 300 7.71 -5.05 -8.26
CA CYS A 300 7.63 -5.19 -9.71
C CYS A 300 6.33 -4.56 -10.21
N LEU A 301 6.41 -3.80 -11.28
CA LEU A 301 5.28 -3.19 -11.96
C LEU A 301 5.47 -3.39 -13.47
N LEU A 302 4.59 -4.17 -14.06
CA LEU A 302 4.54 -4.39 -15.51
C LEU A 302 3.41 -3.57 -16.11
N VAL A 303 3.68 -2.95 -17.25
CA VAL A 303 2.68 -2.31 -18.12
C VAL A 303 2.80 -2.90 -19.51
N ASN A 304 1.75 -3.50 -20.05
CA ASN A 304 1.75 -4.26 -21.28
C ASN A 304 2.92 -5.27 -21.37
N GLY A 305 3.22 -5.93 -20.22
CA GLY A 305 4.28 -6.93 -20.12
C GLY A 305 5.71 -6.38 -20.05
N LYS A 306 5.90 -5.06 -20.08
CA LYS A 306 7.20 -4.40 -19.95
C LYS A 306 7.44 -3.97 -18.50
N GLU A 307 8.61 -4.29 -17.96
CA GLU A 307 9.04 -3.84 -16.64
C GLU A 307 9.20 -2.31 -16.61
N THR A 308 8.75 -1.69 -15.51
CA THR A 308 8.99 -0.25 -15.26
C THR A 308 10.25 -0.05 -14.42
N ILE A 309 10.41 -0.85 -13.37
CA ILE A 309 11.57 -0.84 -12.47
C ILE A 309 12.36 -2.15 -12.64
N LYS A 310 13.67 -2.08 -12.40
CA LYS A 310 14.52 -3.24 -12.38
C LYS A 310 14.30 -4.04 -11.10
N PRO A 311 14.01 -5.35 -11.17
CA PRO A 311 13.93 -6.20 -9.99
C PRO A 311 15.23 -6.21 -9.19
N SER A 312 15.14 -6.13 -7.87
CA SER A 312 16.34 -6.04 -7.00
C SER A 312 16.96 -7.37 -6.61
N ASP A 313 16.27 -8.48 -6.83
CA ASP A 313 16.82 -9.81 -6.59
C ASP A 313 17.74 -10.23 -7.75
N LYS A 314 18.86 -10.91 -7.42
CA LYS A 314 19.87 -11.34 -8.42
C LYS A 314 19.28 -12.23 -9.53
N GLY A 315 18.22 -12.96 -9.24
CA GLY A 315 17.52 -13.82 -10.20
C GLY A 315 16.44 -13.15 -11.04
N GLY A 316 16.30 -11.82 -10.97
CA GLY A 316 15.22 -11.08 -11.63
C GLY A 316 13.95 -11.01 -10.78
N GLU A 317 12.77 -11.06 -11.41
CA GLU A 317 11.49 -10.98 -10.71
C GLU A 317 11.33 -12.08 -9.66
N ARG A 318 10.94 -11.69 -8.46
CA ARG A 318 10.57 -12.64 -7.40
C ARG A 318 9.21 -13.27 -7.70
N ARG A 319 9.10 -14.56 -7.40
CA ARG A 319 7.81 -15.25 -7.39
C ARG A 319 7.01 -14.82 -6.18
N VAL A 320 5.82 -14.26 -6.42
CA VAL A 320 4.87 -13.76 -5.40
C VAL A 320 3.57 -14.55 -5.44
N PRO A 321 2.83 -14.69 -4.33
CA PRO A 321 1.57 -15.42 -4.31
C PRO A 321 0.39 -14.56 -4.77
N ALA A 322 0.52 -13.23 -4.76
CA ALA A 322 -0.59 -12.32 -5.06
C ALA A 322 -0.14 -11.12 -5.89
N VAL A 323 -1.00 -10.73 -6.83
CA VAL A 323 -0.84 -9.54 -7.68
C VAL A 323 -2.15 -8.77 -7.78
N PHE A 324 -2.04 -7.46 -8.00
CA PHE A 324 -3.14 -6.63 -8.48
C PHE A 324 -3.01 -6.45 -9.99
N VAL A 325 -4.13 -6.41 -10.69
CA VAL A 325 -4.18 -6.46 -12.15
C VAL A 325 -5.19 -5.45 -12.67
N ILE A 326 -4.80 -4.73 -13.71
CA ILE A 326 -5.73 -3.96 -14.56
C ILE A 326 -5.74 -4.59 -15.94
N ARG A 327 -6.91 -4.81 -16.50
CA ARG A 327 -7.10 -5.30 -17.87
C ARG A 327 -8.17 -4.48 -18.58
N GLU A 328 -8.20 -4.59 -19.90
CA GLU A 328 -9.30 -4.04 -20.67
C GLU A 328 -10.57 -4.88 -20.43
N ALA A 329 -11.70 -4.20 -20.20
CA ALA A 329 -12.98 -4.87 -20.00
C ALA A 329 -13.42 -5.58 -21.29
N GLY A 330 -13.80 -6.85 -21.17
CA GLY A 330 -14.26 -7.65 -22.33
C GLY A 330 -13.18 -8.47 -23.02
N ARG A 331 -11.94 -8.42 -22.54
CA ARG A 331 -10.88 -9.37 -22.89
C ARG A 331 -10.77 -10.48 -21.88
#